data_dc74ca8d6fdfe0e328c90a2a5acf350a
#
_entry.id   dc74ca8d6fdfe0e328c90a2a5acf350a
#
_cell.length_a   1.000
_cell.length_b   1.000
_cell.length_c   1.000
_cell.angle_alpha   90.00
_cell.angle_beta   90.00
_cell.angle_gamma   90.00
#
_symmetry.space_group_name_H-M   'P 1'
#
loop_
_entity.id
_entity.type
_entity.pdbx_description
1 polymer ?
#
loop_
_entity_poly.entity_id
_entity_poly.type
_entity_poly.pdbx_seq_one_letter_code
_entity_poly.pdbx_strand_id
1 'polypeptide(L)'
;MGTFNEFVTRADALADETFTEYTVTKRRFEAAERKRAETPVKHGLVSAEYAVRAAKAEADYLEAREKYETVKRGLPEKSSQMAAIRADFVAAVASHFAADPAKLDKATLALLESGILKPGEYERLMASAEKDENFTMIRLIAAKAAEVADKAPTREGEAILKAVAMRGRNADGGDYIRAFDVGVASLFERCLRNPSLYSSWDMLMQPVRDAL
;
A
#
# COMPACT_ATOMS: atom_id res chain seq x y z
N MET A 1 1.25 -17.29 -0.73
CA MET A 1 0.46 -16.06 -0.50
C MET A 1 1.26 -15.22 0.47
N GLY A 2 1.47 -13.95 0.19
CA GLY A 2 2.25 -13.06 1.06
C GLY A 2 1.57 -12.86 2.41
N THR A 3 2.35 -12.66 3.44
CA THR A 3 1.91 -12.57 4.85
C THR A 3 0.89 -11.44 5.08
N PHE A 4 0.89 -10.41 4.22
CA PHE A 4 0.07 -9.21 4.36
C PHE A 4 -0.91 -8.98 3.20
N ASN A 5 -1.16 -9.99 2.38
CA ASN A 5 -1.98 -9.89 1.17
C ASN A 5 -3.44 -9.46 1.45
N GLU A 6 -3.97 -9.73 2.64
CA GLU A 6 -5.30 -9.30 3.04
C GLU A 6 -5.47 -7.77 3.00
N PHE A 7 -4.44 -7.01 3.39
CA PHE A 7 -4.48 -5.54 3.37
C PHE A 7 -4.44 -4.98 1.94
N VAL A 8 -3.68 -5.63 1.05
CA VAL A 8 -3.68 -5.31 -0.37
C VAL A 8 -5.06 -5.58 -0.98
N THR A 9 -5.66 -6.72 -0.64
CA THR A 9 -7.02 -7.08 -1.09
C THR A 9 -8.07 -6.06 -0.61
N ARG A 10 -7.98 -5.60 0.65
CA ARG A 10 -8.86 -4.55 1.18
C ARG A 10 -8.67 -3.22 0.44
N ALA A 11 -7.43 -2.86 0.13
CA ALA A 11 -7.13 -1.65 -0.62
C ALA A 11 -7.62 -1.73 -2.08
N ASP A 12 -7.46 -2.88 -2.73
CA ASP A 12 -7.99 -3.15 -4.07
C ASP A 12 -9.51 -3.02 -4.10
N ALA A 13 -10.21 -3.63 -3.13
CA ALA A 13 -11.66 -3.53 -3.02
C ALA A 13 -12.15 -2.08 -2.83
N LEU A 14 -11.47 -1.31 -1.98
CA LEU A 14 -11.79 0.10 -1.77
C LEU A 14 -11.54 0.93 -3.06
N ALA A 15 -10.46 0.64 -3.77
CA ALA A 15 -10.15 1.32 -5.03
C ALA A 15 -11.18 1.00 -6.11
N ASP A 16 -11.55 -0.27 -6.26
CA ASP A 16 -12.56 -0.70 -7.23
C ASP A 16 -13.92 -0.05 -6.96
N GLU A 17 -14.41 -0.12 -5.73
CA GLU A 17 -15.65 0.55 -5.31
C GLU A 17 -15.61 2.05 -5.66
N THR A 18 -14.55 2.74 -5.22
CA THR A 18 -14.42 4.20 -5.35
C THR A 18 -14.37 4.65 -6.80
N PHE A 19 -13.49 4.05 -7.58
CA PHE A 19 -13.18 4.57 -8.94
C PHE A 19 -14.12 4.01 -9.99
N THR A 20 -14.73 2.84 -9.78
CA THR A 20 -15.79 2.32 -10.64
C THR A 20 -17.03 3.21 -10.51
N GLU A 21 -17.48 3.51 -9.29
CA GLU A 21 -18.61 4.40 -9.07
C GLU A 21 -18.35 5.81 -9.66
N TYR A 22 -17.18 6.39 -9.37
CA TYR A 22 -16.79 7.68 -9.94
C TYR A 22 -16.82 7.67 -11.46
N THR A 23 -16.24 6.65 -12.09
CA THR A 23 -16.17 6.54 -13.56
C THR A 23 -17.55 6.40 -14.18
N VAL A 24 -18.42 5.58 -13.60
CA VAL A 24 -19.80 5.37 -14.07
C VAL A 24 -20.61 6.66 -13.95
N THR A 25 -20.57 7.32 -12.81
CA THR A 25 -21.33 8.57 -12.59
C THR A 25 -20.81 9.70 -13.45
N LYS A 26 -19.50 9.84 -13.63
CA LYS A 26 -18.89 10.81 -14.54
C LYS A 26 -19.34 10.61 -15.98
N ARG A 27 -19.30 9.38 -16.50
CA ARG A 27 -19.75 9.06 -17.86
C ARG A 27 -21.23 9.39 -18.07
N ARG A 28 -22.07 9.10 -17.07
CA ARG A 28 -23.51 9.45 -17.12
C ARG A 28 -23.70 10.96 -17.14
N PHE A 29 -22.98 11.71 -16.32
CA PHE A 29 -23.02 13.16 -16.30
C PHE A 29 -22.59 13.75 -17.65
N GLU A 30 -21.44 13.34 -18.21
CA GLU A 30 -20.95 13.81 -19.52
C GLU A 30 -21.91 13.47 -20.68
N ALA A 31 -22.58 12.31 -20.61
CA ALA A 31 -23.59 11.94 -21.60
C ALA A 31 -24.86 12.80 -21.49
N ALA A 32 -25.31 13.07 -20.26
CA ALA A 32 -26.47 13.93 -20.01
C ALA A 32 -26.18 15.40 -20.39
N GLU A 33 -24.97 15.88 -20.12
CA GLU A 33 -24.52 17.22 -20.52
C GLU A 33 -24.51 17.40 -22.04
N ARG A 34 -23.98 16.41 -22.78
CA ARG A 34 -24.04 16.42 -24.26
C ARG A 34 -25.47 16.45 -24.78
N LYS A 35 -26.33 15.57 -24.24
CA LYS A 35 -27.74 15.52 -24.65
C LYS A 35 -28.47 16.83 -24.36
N ARG A 36 -28.20 17.47 -23.23
CA ARG A 36 -28.71 18.81 -22.89
C ARG A 36 -28.24 19.87 -23.89
N ALA A 37 -26.94 19.86 -24.27
CA ALA A 37 -26.38 20.79 -25.23
C ALA A 37 -26.98 20.63 -26.62
N GLU A 38 -27.32 19.40 -27.04
CA GLU A 38 -27.97 19.09 -28.31
C GLU A 38 -29.47 19.48 -28.31
N THR A 39 -30.11 19.53 -27.14
CA THR A 39 -31.53 19.78 -26.97
C THR A 39 -31.77 20.94 -26.00
N PRO A 40 -31.29 22.16 -26.27
CA PRO A 40 -31.40 23.26 -25.33
C PRO A 40 -32.86 23.68 -25.16
N VAL A 41 -33.21 24.16 -23.96
CA VAL A 41 -34.53 24.77 -23.73
C VAL A 41 -34.67 26.03 -24.59
N LYS A 42 -35.67 26.03 -25.45
CA LYS A 42 -35.99 27.19 -26.30
C LYS A 42 -37.23 27.88 -25.79
N HIS A 43 -37.21 29.20 -25.81
CA HIS A 43 -38.37 30.03 -25.49
C HIS A 43 -39.01 30.47 -26.81
N GLY A 44 -40.35 30.45 -26.88
CA GLY A 44 -41.10 30.85 -28.05
C GLY A 44 -41.87 29.71 -28.71
N LEU A 45 -42.22 29.87 -30.01
CA LEU A 45 -42.98 28.87 -30.76
C LEU A 45 -42.11 27.66 -31.10
N VAL A 46 -42.21 26.61 -30.30
CA VAL A 46 -41.59 25.30 -30.53
C VAL A 46 -42.65 24.20 -30.47
N SER A 47 -42.40 23.06 -31.15
CA SER A 47 -43.33 21.93 -31.08
C SER A 47 -43.42 21.38 -29.63
N ALA A 48 -44.58 20.90 -29.24
CA ALA A 48 -44.81 20.30 -27.94
C ALA A 48 -43.82 19.12 -27.68
N GLU A 49 -43.53 18.31 -28.69
CA GLU A 49 -42.57 17.21 -28.62
C GLU A 49 -41.14 17.70 -28.35
N TYR A 50 -40.73 18.83 -28.95
CA TYR A 50 -39.44 19.43 -28.69
C TYR A 50 -39.35 19.92 -27.23
N ALA A 51 -40.39 20.61 -26.74
CA ALA A 51 -40.45 21.12 -25.38
C ALA A 51 -40.33 19.97 -24.36
N VAL A 52 -41.04 18.87 -24.58
CA VAL A 52 -40.96 17.67 -23.73
C VAL A 52 -39.54 17.06 -23.73
N ARG A 53 -38.93 16.92 -24.92
CA ARG A 53 -37.55 16.42 -25.04
C ARG A 53 -36.53 17.29 -24.32
N ALA A 54 -36.64 18.60 -24.47
CA ALA A 54 -35.75 19.56 -23.83
C ALA A 54 -35.90 19.54 -22.29
N ALA A 55 -37.15 19.51 -21.80
CA ALA A 55 -37.42 19.38 -20.37
C ALA A 55 -36.86 18.08 -19.78
N LYS A 56 -36.99 16.94 -20.49
CA LYS A 56 -36.42 15.67 -20.08
C LYS A 56 -34.90 15.70 -20.08
N ALA A 57 -34.26 16.28 -21.10
CA ALA A 57 -32.81 16.40 -21.18
C ALA A 57 -32.25 17.26 -20.03
N GLU A 58 -32.94 18.34 -19.63
CA GLU A 58 -32.61 19.17 -18.49
C GLU A 58 -32.74 18.40 -17.17
N ALA A 59 -33.84 17.65 -16.98
CA ALA A 59 -34.04 16.83 -15.76
C ALA A 59 -32.98 15.72 -15.64
N ASP A 60 -32.71 14.99 -16.73
CA ASP A 60 -31.68 13.94 -16.80
C ASP A 60 -30.29 14.52 -16.42
N TYR A 61 -29.98 15.73 -16.91
CA TYR A 61 -28.72 16.42 -16.62
C TYR A 61 -28.62 16.80 -15.14
N LEU A 62 -29.67 17.39 -14.57
CA LEU A 62 -29.67 17.80 -13.16
C LEU A 62 -29.50 16.59 -12.22
N GLU A 63 -30.21 15.49 -12.51
CA GLU A 63 -30.08 14.25 -11.75
C GLU A 63 -28.65 13.66 -11.85
N ALA A 64 -28.11 13.58 -13.06
CA ALA A 64 -26.77 13.03 -13.29
C ALA A 64 -25.69 13.90 -12.64
N ARG A 65 -25.85 15.23 -12.68
CA ARG A 65 -24.97 16.20 -12.02
C ARG A 65 -24.97 16.03 -10.50
N GLU A 66 -26.15 15.92 -9.90
CA GLU A 66 -26.28 15.74 -8.44
C GLU A 66 -25.59 14.47 -7.98
N LYS A 67 -25.81 13.35 -8.68
CA LYS A 67 -25.15 12.08 -8.39
C LYS A 67 -23.62 12.19 -8.51
N TYR A 68 -23.12 12.80 -9.58
CA TYR A 68 -21.69 12.98 -9.79
C TYR A 68 -21.05 13.85 -8.70
N GLU A 69 -21.67 14.98 -8.36
CA GLU A 69 -21.17 15.86 -7.29
C GLU A 69 -21.25 15.22 -5.90
N THR A 70 -22.22 14.31 -5.68
CA THR A 70 -22.31 13.55 -4.43
C THR A 70 -21.15 12.57 -4.30
N VAL A 71 -20.86 11.79 -5.35
CA VAL A 71 -19.71 10.88 -5.37
C VAL A 71 -18.40 11.65 -5.19
N LYS A 72 -18.24 12.76 -5.89
CA LYS A 72 -17.05 13.60 -5.80
C LYS A 72 -16.84 14.16 -4.38
N ARG A 73 -17.90 14.56 -3.70
CA ARG A 73 -17.84 15.03 -2.30
C ARG A 73 -17.48 13.91 -1.31
N GLY A 74 -17.77 12.66 -1.65
CA GLY A 74 -17.41 11.49 -0.83
C GLY A 74 -15.93 11.06 -0.96
N LEU A 75 -15.18 11.53 -1.96
CA LEU A 75 -13.79 11.11 -2.16
C LEU A 75 -12.87 11.35 -0.95
N PRO A 76 -12.94 12.46 -0.19
CA PRO A 76 -12.12 12.63 1.00
C PRO A 76 -12.38 11.59 2.10
N GLU A 77 -13.60 11.08 2.22
CA GLU A 77 -13.91 9.98 3.14
C GLU A 77 -13.22 8.68 2.72
N LYS A 78 -13.13 8.43 1.41
CA LYS A 78 -12.39 7.26 0.87
C LYS A 78 -10.90 7.35 1.17
N SER A 79 -10.30 8.54 1.17
CA SER A 79 -8.92 8.75 1.65
C SER A 79 -8.77 8.34 3.12
N SER A 80 -9.73 8.71 3.97
CA SER A 80 -9.73 8.32 5.39
C SER A 80 -9.87 6.80 5.58
N GLN A 81 -10.67 6.13 4.74
CA GLN A 81 -10.79 4.66 4.75
C GLN A 81 -9.47 3.99 4.34
N MET A 82 -8.77 4.52 3.33
CA MET A 82 -7.43 4.03 2.95
C MET A 82 -6.42 4.24 4.09
N ALA A 83 -6.46 5.39 4.76
CA ALA A 83 -5.61 5.65 5.92
C ALA A 83 -5.87 4.67 7.07
N ALA A 84 -7.12 4.24 7.28
CA ALA A 84 -7.46 3.21 8.25
C ALA A 84 -6.88 1.84 7.86
N ILE A 85 -7.00 1.42 6.60
CA ILE A 85 -6.39 0.18 6.09
C ILE A 85 -4.87 0.22 6.31
N ARG A 86 -4.23 1.35 6.02
CA ARG A 86 -2.80 1.55 6.27
C ARG A 86 -2.45 1.42 7.75
N ALA A 87 -3.24 2.01 8.65
CA ALA A 87 -3.00 1.92 10.08
C ALA A 87 -3.09 0.47 10.59
N ASP A 88 -4.09 -0.28 10.15
CA ASP A 88 -4.24 -1.70 10.45
C ASP A 88 -3.04 -2.51 9.92
N PHE A 89 -2.59 -2.23 8.69
CA PHE A 89 -1.42 -2.85 8.08
C PHE A 89 -0.15 -2.59 8.91
N VAL A 90 0.12 -1.34 9.30
CA VAL A 90 1.28 -0.98 10.13
C VAL A 90 1.23 -1.71 11.48
N ALA A 91 0.06 -1.81 12.10
CA ALA A 91 -0.12 -2.54 13.35
C ALA A 91 0.14 -4.05 13.18
N ALA A 92 -0.32 -4.64 12.07
CA ALA A 92 -0.07 -6.05 11.76
C ALA A 92 1.41 -6.32 11.49
N VAL A 93 2.11 -5.45 10.75
CA VAL A 93 3.56 -5.53 10.53
C VAL A 93 4.29 -5.41 11.86
N ALA A 94 3.97 -4.43 12.69
CA ALA A 94 4.60 -4.25 13.99
C ALA A 94 4.42 -5.48 14.90
N SER A 95 3.23 -6.09 14.87
CA SER A 95 2.94 -7.32 15.63
C SER A 95 3.71 -8.52 15.11
N HIS A 96 3.75 -8.69 13.77
CA HIS A 96 4.45 -9.82 13.13
C HIS A 96 5.96 -9.80 13.39
N PHE A 97 6.56 -8.62 13.32
CA PHE A 97 7.98 -8.41 13.54
C PHE A 97 8.33 -8.06 15.01
N ALA A 98 7.39 -8.15 15.95
CA ALA A 98 7.65 -7.84 17.35
C ALA A 98 8.74 -8.77 17.93
N ALA A 99 9.57 -8.19 18.79
CA ALA A 99 10.52 -9.00 19.55
C ALA A 99 9.77 -9.90 20.54
N ASP A 100 10.01 -11.20 20.45
CA ASP A 100 9.41 -12.21 21.33
C ASP A 100 10.49 -12.77 22.28
N PRO A 101 10.42 -12.48 23.58
CA PRO A 101 11.37 -13.01 24.54
C PRO A 101 11.39 -14.55 24.62
N ALA A 102 10.28 -15.21 24.25
CA ALA A 102 10.21 -16.67 24.23
C ALA A 102 11.05 -17.28 23.08
N LYS A 103 11.29 -16.50 22.03
CA LYS A 103 12.15 -16.87 20.89
C LYS A 103 13.63 -16.58 21.13
N LEU A 104 14.01 -16.12 22.33
CA LEU A 104 15.40 -15.85 22.68
C LEU A 104 16.14 -17.15 22.90
N ASP A 105 17.08 -17.48 22.02
CA ASP A 105 18.02 -18.59 22.23
C ASP A 105 19.19 -18.15 23.14
N LYS A 106 19.12 -18.57 24.39
CA LYS A 106 20.12 -18.24 25.41
C LYS A 106 21.52 -18.79 25.08
N ALA A 107 21.61 -19.93 24.39
CA ALA A 107 22.90 -20.53 24.02
C ALA A 107 23.56 -19.69 22.93
N THR A 108 22.81 -19.32 21.89
CA THR A 108 23.30 -18.40 20.85
C THR A 108 23.65 -17.03 21.41
N LEU A 109 22.85 -16.50 22.36
CA LEU A 109 23.15 -15.23 23.00
C LEU A 109 24.51 -15.29 23.76
N ALA A 110 24.73 -16.31 24.53
CA ALA A 110 26.00 -16.50 25.23
C ALA A 110 27.20 -16.59 24.26
N LEU A 111 27.02 -17.24 23.10
CA LEU A 111 28.06 -17.29 22.06
C LEU A 111 28.32 -15.90 21.45
N LEU A 112 27.28 -15.13 21.17
CA LEU A 112 27.40 -13.76 20.66
C LEU A 112 28.11 -12.83 21.66
N GLU A 113 27.84 -12.99 22.94
CA GLU A 113 28.47 -12.21 24.03
C GLU A 113 29.90 -12.61 24.31
N SER A 114 30.27 -13.88 24.10
CA SER A 114 31.62 -14.39 24.36
C SER A 114 32.71 -13.76 23.49
N GLY A 115 32.35 -13.20 22.35
CA GLY A 115 33.30 -12.57 21.41
C GLY A 115 34.21 -13.56 20.66
N ILE A 116 33.97 -14.88 20.79
CA ILE A 116 34.81 -15.91 20.16
C ILE A 116 34.41 -16.23 18.72
N LEU A 117 33.22 -15.76 18.27
CA LEU A 117 32.68 -16.07 16.98
C LEU A 117 33.49 -15.45 15.83
N LYS A 118 33.73 -16.26 14.81
CA LYS A 118 34.33 -15.81 13.54
C LYS A 118 33.27 -15.21 12.64
N PRO A 119 33.62 -14.31 11.70
CA PRO A 119 32.65 -13.67 10.80
C PRO A 119 31.71 -14.66 10.10
N GLY A 120 32.17 -15.76 9.55
CA GLY A 120 31.35 -16.78 8.91
C GLY A 120 30.38 -17.52 9.84
N GLU A 121 30.58 -17.47 11.13
CA GLU A 121 29.68 -18.06 12.12
C GLU A 121 28.49 -17.16 12.38
N TYR A 122 28.68 -15.83 12.37
CA TYR A 122 27.57 -14.85 12.37
C TYR A 122 26.64 -15.04 11.16
N GLU A 123 27.20 -15.31 9.98
CA GLU A 123 26.40 -15.57 8.78
C GLU A 123 25.55 -16.85 8.93
N ARG A 124 26.12 -17.93 9.50
CA ARG A 124 25.37 -19.18 9.74
C ARG A 124 24.26 -18.99 10.78
N LEU A 125 24.54 -18.27 11.87
CA LEU A 125 23.55 -17.96 12.90
C LEU A 125 22.42 -17.11 12.31
N MET A 126 22.73 -16.11 11.47
CA MET A 126 21.76 -15.29 10.78
C MET A 126 20.88 -16.14 9.86
N ALA A 127 21.48 -17.01 9.04
CA ALA A 127 20.75 -17.88 8.13
C ALA A 127 19.81 -18.86 8.88
N SER A 128 20.22 -19.35 10.04
CA SER A 128 19.36 -20.19 10.89
C SER A 128 18.18 -19.37 11.44
N ALA A 129 18.45 -18.19 11.99
CA ALA A 129 17.40 -17.32 12.55
C ALA A 129 16.38 -16.88 11.49
N GLU A 130 16.83 -16.60 10.27
CA GLU A 130 15.96 -16.26 9.14
C GLU A 130 15.08 -17.45 8.70
N LYS A 131 15.66 -18.65 8.62
CA LYS A 131 14.91 -19.87 8.30
C LYS A 131 13.78 -20.15 9.31
N ASP A 132 14.03 -19.82 10.57
CA ASP A 132 13.08 -20.04 11.67
C ASP A 132 12.17 -18.83 11.92
N GLU A 133 12.25 -17.79 11.08
CA GLU A 133 11.53 -16.52 11.21
C GLU A 133 11.67 -15.92 12.62
N ASN A 134 12.85 -16.10 13.24
CA ASN A 134 13.13 -15.62 14.57
C ASN A 134 13.66 -14.17 14.55
N PHE A 135 12.76 -13.22 14.38
CA PHE A 135 13.09 -11.79 14.25
C PHE A 135 13.83 -11.25 15.49
N THR A 136 13.59 -11.81 16.68
CA THR A 136 14.33 -11.47 17.90
C THR A 136 15.80 -11.78 17.75
N MET A 137 16.13 -13.01 17.32
CA MET A 137 17.53 -13.42 17.12
C MET A 137 18.17 -12.72 15.92
N ILE A 138 17.44 -12.50 14.81
CA ILE A 138 17.93 -11.74 13.64
C ILE A 138 18.44 -10.36 14.09
N ARG A 139 17.66 -9.62 14.89
CA ARG A 139 18.06 -8.28 15.40
C ARG A 139 19.26 -8.35 16.32
N LEU A 140 19.32 -9.33 17.22
CA LEU A 140 20.44 -9.49 18.15
C LEU A 140 21.74 -9.84 17.42
N ILE A 141 21.69 -10.79 16.48
CA ILE A 141 22.84 -11.18 15.66
C ILE A 141 23.32 -10.00 14.81
N ALA A 142 22.41 -9.25 14.18
CA ALA A 142 22.75 -8.09 13.38
C ALA A 142 23.36 -6.95 14.20
N ALA A 143 22.80 -6.65 15.39
CA ALA A 143 23.34 -5.64 16.29
C ALA A 143 24.76 -6.01 16.74
N LYS A 144 24.98 -7.28 17.09
CA LYS A 144 26.29 -7.75 17.50
C LYS A 144 27.29 -7.79 16.35
N ALA A 145 26.88 -8.20 15.17
CA ALA A 145 27.72 -8.14 13.98
C ALA A 145 28.16 -6.70 13.66
N ALA A 146 27.24 -5.72 13.78
CA ALA A 146 27.57 -4.30 13.60
C ALA A 146 28.61 -3.81 14.61
N GLU A 147 28.48 -4.20 15.89
CA GLU A 147 29.40 -3.81 16.96
C GLU A 147 30.83 -4.32 16.72
N VAL A 148 30.98 -5.52 16.15
CA VAL A 148 32.30 -6.16 16.00
C VAL A 148 32.86 -5.98 14.56
N ALA A 149 32.11 -5.45 13.62
CA ALA A 149 32.53 -5.34 12.21
C ALA A 149 33.83 -4.53 12.04
N ASP A 150 33.94 -3.38 12.69
CA ASP A 150 35.11 -2.50 12.58
C ASP A 150 36.34 -3.06 13.33
N LYS A 151 36.16 -4.10 14.11
CA LYS A 151 37.24 -4.82 14.87
C LYS A 151 37.70 -6.09 14.15
N ALA A 152 37.14 -6.39 12.99
CA ALA A 152 37.46 -7.60 12.22
C ALA A 152 38.93 -7.60 11.79
N PRO A 153 39.64 -8.72 11.92
CA PRO A 153 41.07 -8.82 11.62
C PRO A 153 41.36 -8.73 10.11
N THR A 154 40.36 -8.94 9.26
CA THR A 154 40.50 -8.95 7.80
C THR A 154 39.37 -8.12 7.14
N ARG A 155 39.65 -7.53 5.98
CA ARG A 155 38.63 -6.83 5.18
C ARG A 155 37.48 -7.74 4.75
N GLU A 156 37.75 -9.01 4.48
CA GLU A 156 36.74 -9.98 4.14
C GLU A 156 35.82 -10.25 5.33
N GLY A 157 36.38 -10.41 6.54
CA GLY A 157 35.62 -10.58 7.78
C GLY A 157 34.76 -9.35 8.09
N GLU A 158 35.29 -8.14 7.89
CA GLU A 158 34.53 -6.90 8.02
C GLU A 158 33.35 -6.84 7.04
N ALA A 159 33.57 -7.22 5.78
CA ALA A 159 32.53 -7.21 4.76
C ALA A 159 31.40 -8.20 5.10
N ILE A 160 31.74 -9.42 5.57
CA ILE A 160 30.76 -10.41 6.02
C ILE A 160 29.93 -9.85 7.19
N LEU A 161 30.56 -9.30 8.22
CA LEU A 161 29.86 -8.77 9.38
C LEU A 161 28.96 -7.58 9.02
N LYS A 162 29.39 -6.68 8.14
CA LYS A 162 28.57 -5.59 7.63
C LYS A 162 27.38 -6.10 6.81
N ALA A 163 27.56 -7.15 6.03
CA ALA A 163 26.46 -7.79 5.28
C ALA A 163 25.43 -8.40 6.25
N VAL A 164 25.87 -9.11 7.30
CA VAL A 164 25.00 -9.65 8.34
C VAL A 164 24.25 -8.53 9.07
N ALA A 165 24.92 -7.44 9.44
CA ALA A 165 24.30 -6.29 10.09
C ALA A 165 23.24 -5.64 9.21
N MET A 166 23.47 -5.57 7.89
CA MET A 166 22.49 -5.03 6.94
C MET A 166 21.24 -5.91 6.81
N ARG A 167 21.37 -7.23 6.85
CA ARG A 167 20.22 -8.16 6.81
C ARG A 167 19.26 -7.92 8.00
N GLY A 168 19.77 -7.57 9.15
CA GLY A 168 18.94 -7.28 10.33
C GLY A 168 18.20 -5.95 10.28
N ARG A 169 18.56 -5.03 9.38
CA ARG A 169 17.87 -3.72 9.25
C ARG A 169 16.40 -3.84 8.84
N ASN A 170 16.06 -4.89 8.08
CA ASN A 170 14.69 -5.13 7.60
C ASN A 170 13.87 -6.03 8.53
N ALA A 171 14.47 -6.44 9.66
CA ALA A 171 13.82 -7.32 10.64
C ALA A 171 12.75 -6.61 11.51
N ASP A 172 12.44 -5.34 11.23
CA ASP A 172 11.37 -4.57 11.84
C ASP A 172 10.14 -4.41 10.91
N GLY A 173 10.22 -4.94 9.69
CA GLY A 173 9.16 -4.83 8.69
C GLY A 173 9.06 -3.46 8.00
N GLY A 174 10.05 -2.58 8.16
CA GLY A 174 10.04 -1.24 7.56
C GLY A 174 9.93 -1.23 6.05
N ASP A 175 10.49 -2.25 5.36
CA ASP A 175 10.39 -2.37 3.92
C ASP A 175 8.97 -2.72 3.46
N TYR A 176 8.23 -3.52 4.22
CA TYR A 176 6.81 -3.81 3.95
C TYR A 176 5.97 -2.55 4.08
N ILE A 177 6.19 -1.75 5.14
CA ILE A 177 5.48 -0.47 5.35
C ILE A 177 5.78 0.48 4.19
N ARG A 178 7.05 0.59 3.78
CA ARG A 178 7.45 1.43 2.64
C ARG A 178 6.82 0.96 1.33
N ALA A 179 6.80 -0.35 1.07
CA ALA A 179 6.18 -0.91 -0.13
C ALA A 179 4.68 -0.59 -0.18
N PHE A 180 3.98 -0.72 0.94
CA PHE A 180 2.56 -0.35 1.04
C PHE A 180 2.35 1.16 0.83
N ASP A 181 3.14 2.00 1.49
CA ASP A 181 3.02 3.46 1.40
C ASP A 181 3.24 3.98 -0.02
N VAL A 182 4.29 3.51 -0.68
CA VAL A 182 4.64 3.95 -2.03
C VAL A 182 3.74 3.31 -3.08
N GLY A 183 3.50 2.01 -2.97
CA GLY A 183 2.75 1.25 -3.97
C GLY A 183 1.24 1.39 -3.84
N VAL A 184 0.68 1.30 -2.63
CA VAL A 184 -0.77 1.26 -2.40
C VAL A 184 -1.31 2.65 -2.05
N ALA A 185 -0.91 3.18 -0.89
CA ALA A 185 -1.50 4.42 -0.37
C ALA A 185 -1.24 5.62 -1.28
N SER A 186 -0.01 5.77 -1.76
CA SER A 186 0.34 6.86 -2.68
C SER A 186 -0.36 6.73 -4.04
N LEU A 187 -0.52 5.51 -4.57
CA LEU A 187 -1.25 5.28 -5.81
C LEU A 187 -2.73 5.64 -5.66
N PHE A 188 -3.36 5.22 -4.55
CA PHE A 188 -4.75 5.55 -4.25
C PHE A 188 -4.96 7.08 -4.20
N GLU A 189 -4.11 7.81 -3.49
CA GLU A 189 -4.15 9.27 -3.42
C GLU A 189 -3.96 9.94 -4.79
N ARG A 190 -3.10 9.38 -5.63
CA ARG A 190 -2.93 9.85 -7.02
C ARG A 190 -4.20 9.63 -7.84
N CYS A 191 -4.86 8.48 -7.67
CA CYS A 191 -6.14 8.19 -8.32
C CYS A 191 -7.27 9.10 -7.81
N LEU A 192 -7.29 9.47 -6.52
CA LEU A 192 -8.25 10.46 -6.00
C LEU A 192 -8.11 11.83 -6.69
N ARG A 193 -6.87 12.24 -6.98
CA ARG A 193 -6.58 13.50 -7.70
C ARG A 193 -6.85 13.39 -9.20
N ASN A 194 -6.58 12.24 -9.77
CA ASN A 194 -6.76 11.94 -11.19
C ASN A 194 -7.35 10.54 -11.39
N PRO A 195 -8.68 10.39 -11.32
CA PRO A 195 -9.35 9.10 -11.41
C PRO A 195 -9.11 8.32 -12.71
N SER A 196 -8.63 8.98 -13.78
CA SER A 196 -8.27 8.28 -15.02
C SER A 196 -7.08 7.32 -14.85
N LEU A 197 -6.24 7.54 -13.84
CA LEU A 197 -5.12 6.64 -13.52
C LEU A 197 -5.58 5.27 -13.02
N TYR A 198 -6.82 5.15 -12.55
CA TYR A 198 -7.35 3.88 -12.08
C TYR A 198 -7.37 2.79 -13.16
N SER A 199 -7.48 3.15 -14.43
CA SER A 199 -7.37 2.18 -15.54
C SER A 199 -6.03 1.42 -15.56
N SER A 200 -5.00 1.93 -14.90
CA SER A 200 -3.68 1.32 -14.77
C SER A 200 -3.43 0.72 -13.37
N TRP A 201 -4.46 0.69 -12.51
CA TRP A 201 -4.34 0.24 -11.11
C TRP A 201 -3.72 -1.15 -11.00
N ASP A 202 -4.28 -2.14 -11.70
CA ASP A 202 -3.81 -3.52 -11.62
C ASP A 202 -2.35 -3.67 -12.07
N MET A 203 -1.98 -3.00 -13.15
CA MET A 203 -0.59 -3.02 -13.64
C MET A 203 0.38 -2.42 -12.62
N LEU A 204 -0.01 -1.31 -11.97
CA LEU A 204 0.84 -0.62 -11.00
C LEU A 204 0.87 -1.34 -9.64
N MET A 205 -0.18 -2.10 -9.30
CA MET A 205 -0.27 -2.88 -8.07
C MET A 205 0.45 -4.22 -8.12
N GLN A 206 0.72 -4.78 -9.33
CA GLN A 206 1.33 -6.10 -9.45
C GLN A 206 2.66 -6.23 -8.68
N PRO A 207 3.64 -5.31 -8.81
CA PRO A 207 4.89 -5.40 -8.04
C PRO A 207 4.69 -5.34 -6.53
N VAL A 208 3.63 -4.67 -6.06
CA VAL A 208 3.30 -4.55 -4.64
C VAL A 208 2.70 -5.84 -4.10
N ARG A 209 1.80 -6.46 -4.88
CA ARG A 209 1.22 -7.78 -4.56
C ARG A 209 2.28 -8.88 -4.49
N ASP A 210 3.31 -8.78 -5.33
CA ASP A 210 4.42 -9.73 -5.34
C ASP A 210 5.38 -9.51 -4.15
N ALA A 211 5.44 -8.29 -3.60
CA ALA A 211 6.32 -7.92 -2.49
C ALA A 211 5.68 -8.12 -1.10
N LEU A 212 4.35 -8.09 -0.98
CA LEU A 212 3.58 -8.16 0.27
C LEU A 212 2.86 -9.50 0.43
#